data_e07b7e3da99126ec4407c41453f55742
#
_entry.id   e07b7e3da99126ec4407c41453f55742
#
_cell.length_a   1.000
_cell.length_b   1.000
_cell.length_c   1.000
_cell.angle_alpha   90.00
_cell.angle_beta   90.00
_cell.angle_gamma   90.00
#
_symmetry.space_group_name_H-M   'P 1'
#
loop_
_entity.id
_entity.type
_entity.pdbx_description
1 polymer ?
#
loop_
_entity_poly.entity_id
_entity_poly.type
_entity_poly.pdbx_seq_one_letter_code
_entity_poly.pdbx_strand_id
1 'polypeptide(L)'
;VVNTASKCGFTPQFKGLENLYQTIKAKHPEDFTILGFPCNQFGSQDPGSNDEIQSFCQVNYGVTFPVLGKLDVNGDNAAPVWTWMKEVMPGLMGLKRIKWNFEKFLISADGKVVGRWASITKPESLEATILKEIEKAQKEGTAASTRKGEATEQATEQA
;
A
#
# COMPACT_ATOMS: atom_id res chain seq x y z
N VAL A 1 -0.92 0.53 -0.27
CA VAL A 1 -2.29 -0.02 -0.34
C VAL A 1 -3.04 0.65 -1.46
N VAL A 2 -3.69 -0.11 -2.31
CA VAL A 2 -4.41 0.39 -3.48
C VAL A 2 -5.70 -0.41 -3.72
N ASN A 3 -6.80 0.27 -4.04
CA ASN A 3 -8.02 -0.38 -4.49
C ASN A 3 -7.97 -0.56 -6.02
N THR A 4 -8.23 -1.76 -6.48
CA THR A 4 -7.99 -2.16 -7.87
C THR A 4 -9.26 -2.53 -8.64
N ALA A 5 -9.16 -2.51 -9.96
CA ALA A 5 -10.24 -2.91 -10.87
C ALA A 5 -9.68 -3.53 -12.15
N SER A 6 -10.44 -4.44 -12.76
CA SER A 6 -10.04 -5.16 -13.98
C SER A 6 -10.58 -4.56 -15.28
N LYS A 7 -11.55 -3.66 -15.20
CA LYS A 7 -12.25 -3.06 -16.37
C LYS A 7 -12.33 -1.54 -16.32
N CYS A 8 -11.28 -0.88 -15.83
CA CYS A 8 -11.18 0.58 -15.69
C CYS A 8 -10.17 1.16 -16.68
N GLY A 9 -10.36 2.41 -17.09
CA GLY A 9 -9.34 3.14 -17.85
C GLY A 9 -7.98 3.24 -17.14
N PHE A 10 -7.96 3.16 -15.82
CA PHE A 10 -6.74 3.12 -15.02
C PHE A 10 -6.17 1.70 -14.78
N THR A 11 -6.83 0.64 -15.23
CA THR A 11 -6.37 -0.75 -15.06
C THR A 11 -4.93 -0.98 -15.54
N PRO A 12 -4.42 -0.32 -16.60
CA PRO A 12 -3.01 -0.40 -16.97
C PRO A 12 -2.02 0.03 -15.87
N GLN A 13 -2.47 0.70 -14.82
CA GLN A 13 -1.64 0.99 -13.64
C GLN A 13 -1.17 -0.26 -12.90
N PHE A 14 -1.77 -1.43 -13.11
CA PHE A 14 -1.21 -2.69 -12.62
C PHE A 14 0.23 -2.91 -13.07
N LYS A 15 0.55 -2.54 -14.32
CA LYS A 15 1.93 -2.62 -14.83
C LYS A 15 2.86 -1.68 -14.07
N GLY A 16 2.43 -0.44 -13.86
CA GLY A 16 3.20 0.53 -13.09
C GLY A 16 3.41 0.11 -11.64
N LEU A 17 2.38 -0.44 -10.99
CA LEU A 17 2.47 -1.00 -9.64
C LEU A 17 3.47 -2.16 -9.59
N GLU A 18 3.41 -3.08 -10.54
CA GLU A 18 4.34 -4.21 -10.59
C GLU A 18 5.79 -3.74 -10.85
N ASN A 19 6.00 -2.80 -11.75
CA ASN A 19 7.33 -2.22 -11.99
C ASN A 19 7.88 -1.55 -10.72
N LEU A 20 7.07 -0.77 -10.03
CA LEU A 20 7.41 -0.15 -8.76
C LEU A 20 7.77 -1.20 -7.70
N TYR A 21 6.96 -2.23 -7.59
CA TYR A 21 7.17 -3.34 -6.66
C TYR A 21 8.50 -4.03 -6.91
N GLN A 22 8.78 -4.44 -8.14
CA GLN A 22 10.03 -5.09 -8.52
C GLN A 22 11.26 -4.19 -8.31
N THR A 23 11.16 -2.93 -8.68
CA THR A 23 12.26 -1.95 -8.55
C THR A 23 12.65 -1.77 -7.08
N ILE A 24 11.68 -1.58 -6.19
CA ILE A 24 11.95 -1.38 -4.77
C ILE A 24 12.38 -2.69 -4.09
N LYS A 25 11.73 -3.81 -4.39
CA LYS A 25 12.09 -5.13 -3.83
C LYS A 25 13.50 -5.57 -4.22
N ALA A 26 14.00 -5.18 -5.38
CA ALA A 26 15.38 -5.46 -5.78
C ALA A 26 16.42 -4.81 -4.86
N LYS A 27 16.12 -3.63 -4.32
CA LYS A 27 16.99 -2.87 -3.41
C LYS A 27 16.69 -3.15 -1.94
N HIS A 28 15.44 -3.39 -1.60
CA HIS A 28 14.89 -3.53 -0.26
C HIS A 28 13.92 -4.72 -0.18
N PRO A 29 14.42 -5.97 -0.25
CA PRO A 29 13.58 -7.17 -0.40
C PRO A 29 12.64 -7.42 0.78
N GLU A 30 12.98 -6.95 2.00
CA GLU A 30 12.21 -7.17 3.22
C GLU A 30 11.46 -5.92 3.71
N ASP A 31 11.65 -4.77 3.06
CA ASP A 31 11.21 -3.48 3.61
C ASP A 31 9.98 -2.91 2.90
N PHE A 32 9.45 -3.58 1.89
CA PHE A 32 8.36 -3.05 1.08
C PHE A 32 7.41 -4.12 0.57
N THR A 33 6.13 -3.79 0.53
CA THR A 33 5.13 -4.55 -0.20
C THR A 33 4.04 -3.63 -0.77
N ILE A 34 3.28 -4.15 -1.72
CA ILE A 34 2.04 -3.54 -2.20
C ILE A 34 0.90 -4.49 -1.88
N LEU A 35 -0.20 -3.98 -1.34
CA LEU A 35 -1.43 -4.72 -1.13
C LEU A 35 -2.50 -4.17 -2.09
N GLY A 36 -2.91 -4.98 -3.05
CA GLY A 36 -4.00 -4.68 -3.96
C GLY A 36 -5.33 -5.22 -3.41
N PHE A 37 -6.34 -4.36 -3.37
CA PHE A 37 -7.68 -4.71 -2.91
C PHE A 37 -8.70 -4.53 -4.03
N PRO A 38 -9.12 -5.59 -4.71
CA PRO A 38 -10.18 -5.52 -5.70
C PRO A 38 -11.48 -4.96 -5.09
N CYS A 39 -12.12 -4.05 -5.81
CA CYS A 39 -13.36 -3.41 -5.35
C CYS A 39 -14.28 -3.15 -6.55
N ASN A 40 -15.55 -3.51 -6.41
CA ASN A 40 -16.56 -3.38 -7.47
C ASN A 40 -17.48 -2.15 -7.31
N GLN A 41 -17.15 -1.22 -6.39
CA GLN A 41 -18.02 -0.09 -6.05
C GLN A 41 -17.94 1.08 -7.04
N PHE A 42 -17.01 1.06 -7.98
CA PHE A 42 -16.78 2.17 -8.92
C PHE A 42 -17.14 1.75 -10.34
N GLY A 43 -18.37 2.05 -10.73
CA GLY A 43 -18.88 1.72 -12.06
C GLY A 43 -19.00 0.22 -12.35
N SER A 44 -19.01 -0.62 -11.31
CA SER A 44 -19.01 -2.09 -11.46
C SER A 44 -17.87 -2.59 -12.35
N GLN A 45 -16.68 -2.03 -12.19
CA GLN A 45 -15.52 -2.30 -13.03
C GLN A 45 -14.60 -3.42 -12.50
N ASP A 46 -15.06 -4.16 -11.49
CA ASP A 46 -14.37 -5.36 -10.98
C ASP A 46 -15.37 -6.48 -10.62
N PRO A 47 -16.20 -6.93 -11.60
CA PRO A 47 -17.32 -7.83 -11.32
C PRO A 47 -16.93 -9.29 -11.16
N GLY A 48 -15.71 -9.70 -11.53
CA GLY A 48 -15.26 -11.10 -11.49
C GLY A 48 -15.19 -11.68 -10.09
N SER A 49 -15.09 -13.00 -10.00
CA SER A 49 -14.75 -13.69 -8.76
C SER A 49 -13.30 -13.40 -8.33
N ASN A 50 -12.96 -13.73 -7.08
CA ASN A 50 -11.58 -13.57 -6.60
C ASN A 50 -10.59 -14.35 -7.47
N ASP A 51 -10.90 -15.58 -7.87
CA ASP A 51 -10.04 -16.40 -8.73
C ASP A 51 -9.89 -15.81 -10.14
N GLU A 52 -10.98 -15.30 -10.73
CA GLU A 52 -10.95 -14.63 -12.03
C GLU A 52 -10.09 -13.36 -12.00
N ILE A 53 -10.18 -12.57 -10.93
CA ILE A 53 -9.38 -11.36 -10.74
C ILE A 53 -7.90 -11.70 -10.58
N GLN A 54 -7.57 -12.74 -9.79
CA GLN A 54 -6.20 -13.23 -9.65
C GLN A 54 -5.60 -13.64 -10.99
N SER A 55 -6.34 -14.44 -11.75
CA SER A 55 -5.92 -14.87 -13.08
C SER A 55 -5.74 -13.70 -14.04
N PHE A 56 -6.66 -12.74 -14.02
CA PHE A 56 -6.57 -11.52 -14.83
C PHE A 56 -5.28 -10.74 -14.54
N CYS A 57 -4.94 -10.52 -13.28
CA CYS A 57 -3.75 -9.78 -12.87
C CYS A 57 -2.46 -10.49 -13.33
N GLN A 58 -2.40 -11.80 -13.17
CA GLN A 58 -1.24 -12.59 -13.55
C GLN A 58 -1.07 -12.67 -15.06
N VAL A 59 -2.14 -12.99 -15.80
CA VAL A 59 -2.07 -13.22 -17.26
C VAL A 59 -1.84 -11.91 -18.03
N ASN A 60 -2.50 -10.83 -17.62
CA ASN A 60 -2.45 -9.56 -18.38
C ASN A 60 -1.31 -8.63 -17.96
N TYR A 61 -0.86 -8.70 -16.70
CA TYR A 61 0.12 -7.75 -16.16
C TYR A 61 1.29 -8.40 -15.41
N GLY A 62 1.29 -9.72 -15.26
CA GLY A 62 2.35 -10.44 -14.57
C GLY A 62 2.51 -10.02 -13.10
N VAL A 63 1.42 -9.64 -12.43
CA VAL A 63 1.42 -9.13 -11.07
C VAL A 63 1.95 -10.16 -10.09
N THR A 64 2.96 -9.78 -9.30
CA THR A 64 3.56 -10.62 -8.25
C THR A 64 3.34 -10.09 -6.83
N PHE A 65 2.93 -8.81 -6.68
CA PHE A 65 2.54 -8.31 -5.37
C PHE A 65 1.19 -8.93 -4.93
N PRO A 66 0.91 -9.02 -3.61
CA PRO A 66 -0.33 -9.57 -3.11
C PRO A 66 -1.56 -8.81 -3.60
N VAL A 67 -2.47 -9.51 -4.27
CA VAL A 67 -3.83 -9.05 -4.59
C VAL A 67 -4.78 -9.87 -3.71
N LEU A 68 -5.50 -9.19 -2.83
CA LEU A 68 -6.33 -9.82 -1.81
C LEU A 68 -7.76 -10.07 -2.33
N GLY A 69 -8.62 -10.58 -1.48
CA GLY A 69 -10.03 -10.79 -1.82
C GLY A 69 -10.78 -9.47 -2.02
N LYS A 70 -11.78 -9.51 -2.90
CA LYS A 70 -12.66 -8.36 -3.17
C LYS A 70 -13.34 -7.88 -1.88
N LEU A 71 -13.39 -6.57 -1.69
CA LEU A 71 -14.05 -5.94 -0.54
C LEU A 71 -14.63 -4.58 -0.91
N ASP A 72 -15.36 -4.00 0.03
CA ASP A 72 -15.84 -2.62 -0.05
C ASP A 72 -14.87 -1.66 0.64
N VAL A 73 -14.70 -0.49 0.05
CA VAL A 73 -13.85 0.59 0.57
C VAL A 73 -14.65 1.79 1.05
N ASN A 74 -15.92 1.89 0.66
CA ASN A 74 -16.86 2.93 1.06
C ASN A 74 -18.16 2.33 1.60
N GLY A 75 -18.90 3.09 2.40
CA GLY A 75 -20.21 2.72 2.93
C GLY A 75 -20.12 1.87 4.19
N ASP A 76 -21.29 1.36 4.61
CA ASP A 76 -21.45 0.66 5.90
C ASP A 76 -20.70 -0.67 5.97
N ASN A 77 -20.46 -1.29 4.82
CA ASN A 77 -19.73 -2.56 4.71
C ASN A 77 -18.25 -2.40 4.37
N ALA A 78 -17.72 -1.18 4.42
CA ALA A 78 -16.31 -0.93 4.16
C ALA A 78 -15.43 -1.71 5.13
N ALA A 79 -14.36 -2.32 4.60
CA ALA A 79 -13.40 -3.03 5.44
C ALA A 79 -12.77 -2.07 6.47
N PRO A 80 -12.54 -2.51 7.72
CA PRO A 80 -12.04 -1.63 8.79
C PRO A 80 -10.73 -0.91 8.45
N VAL A 81 -9.81 -1.55 7.73
CA VAL A 81 -8.55 -0.94 7.31
C VAL A 81 -8.78 0.27 6.39
N TRP A 82 -9.77 0.19 5.50
CA TRP A 82 -10.12 1.30 4.61
C TRP A 82 -10.81 2.42 5.36
N THR A 83 -11.71 2.12 6.27
CA THR A 83 -12.35 3.11 7.15
C THR A 83 -11.28 3.87 7.95
N TRP A 84 -10.34 3.15 8.55
CA TRP A 84 -9.23 3.75 9.30
C TRP A 84 -8.37 4.66 8.43
N MET A 85 -7.92 4.19 7.26
CA MET A 85 -7.07 5.00 6.38
C MET A 85 -7.75 6.30 5.93
N LYS A 86 -9.04 6.23 5.59
CA LYS A 86 -9.83 7.40 5.18
C LYS A 86 -10.00 8.42 6.30
N GLU A 87 -10.18 7.95 7.53
CA GLU A 87 -10.33 8.82 8.71
C GLU A 87 -9.03 9.56 9.05
N VAL A 88 -7.90 8.85 9.06
CA VAL A 88 -6.62 9.47 9.47
C VAL A 88 -5.96 10.26 8.35
N MET A 89 -6.29 10.00 7.09
CA MET A 89 -5.75 10.71 5.93
C MET A 89 -6.88 11.04 4.94
N PRO A 90 -7.64 12.12 5.17
CA PRO A 90 -8.60 12.62 4.19
C PRO A 90 -7.94 13.01 2.87
N GLY A 91 -8.68 12.89 1.78
CA GLY A 91 -8.23 13.29 0.47
C GLY A 91 -8.37 14.79 0.21
N LEU A 92 -8.36 15.14 -1.06
CA LEU A 92 -8.51 16.52 -1.52
C LEU A 92 -9.77 17.17 -0.94
N MET A 93 -9.67 18.42 -0.49
CA MET A 93 -10.75 19.19 0.13
C MET A 93 -11.37 18.54 1.38
N GLY A 94 -10.62 17.70 2.09
CA GLY A 94 -11.08 17.00 3.28
C GLY A 94 -12.04 15.86 3.02
N LEU A 95 -12.21 15.43 1.77
CA LEU A 95 -13.11 14.32 1.41
C LEU A 95 -12.50 12.98 1.82
N LYS A 96 -13.18 12.26 2.71
CA LYS A 96 -12.72 10.97 3.23
C LYS A 96 -12.96 9.82 2.26
N ARG A 97 -14.11 9.79 1.57
CA ARG A 97 -14.48 8.68 0.68
C ARG A 97 -13.44 8.44 -0.42
N ILE A 98 -13.26 7.21 -0.79
CA ILE A 98 -12.53 6.82 -2.00
C ILE A 98 -13.38 7.23 -3.21
N LYS A 99 -12.81 7.98 -4.14
CA LYS A 99 -13.56 8.57 -5.26
C LYS A 99 -13.63 7.66 -6.47
N TRP A 100 -12.59 6.87 -6.70
CA TRP A 100 -12.51 5.98 -7.86
C TRP A 100 -11.51 4.84 -7.65
N ASN A 101 -11.35 3.99 -8.66
CA ASN A 101 -10.37 2.91 -8.68
C ASN A 101 -8.92 3.45 -8.63
N PHE A 102 -8.00 2.67 -8.13
CA PHE A 102 -6.56 2.98 -8.07
C PHE A 102 -6.20 4.22 -7.25
N GLU A 103 -6.94 4.52 -6.22
CA GLU A 103 -6.51 5.45 -5.18
C GLU A 103 -5.48 4.74 -4.27
N LYS A 104 -4.43 5.44 -3.86
CA LYS A 104 -3.29 4.84 -3.18
C LYS A 104 -3.07 5.48 -1.82
N PHE A 105 -2.68 4.65 -0.85
CA PHE A 105 -2.21 5.08 0.46
C PHE A 105 -0.81 4.52 0.72
N LEU A 106 0.03 5.30 1.37
CA LEU A 106 1.31 4.83 1.89
C LEU A 106 1.24 4.70 3.41
N ILE A 107 1.62 3.53 3.90
CA ILE A 107 1.68 3.24 5.33
C ILE A 107 3.14 3.02 5.70
N SER A 108 3.63 3.75 6.70
CA SER A 108 5.00 3.62 7.20
C SER A 108 5.22 2.35 8.02
N ALA A 109 6.47 2.02 8.28
CA ALA A 109 6.85 0.83 9.04
C ALA A 109 6.29 0.81 10.47
N ASP A 110 6.05 1.97 11.08
CA ASP A 110 5.43 2.11 12.40
C ASP A 110 3.89 2.12 12.38
N GLY A 111 3.28 1.84 11.23
CA GLY A 111 1.84 1.69 11.10
C GLY A 111 1.06 2.99 10.93
N LYS A 112 1.70 4.08 10.52
CA LYS A 112 1.05 5.37 10.27
C LYS A 112 0.77 5.57 8.78
N VAL A 113 -0.39 6.15 8.46
CA VAL A 113 -0.67 6.58 7.09
C VAL A 113 0.09 7.88 6.85
N VAL A 114 1.00 7.87 5.88
CA VAL A 114 1.89 9.01 5.58
C VAL A 114 1.61 9.66 4.24
N GLY A 115 0.75 9.09 3.41
CA GLY A 115 0.37 9.68 2.14
C GLY A 115 -0.89 9.06 1.54
N ARG A 116 -1.57 9.86 0.70
CA ARG A 116 -2.75 9.46 -0.08
C ARG A 116 -2.70 10.15 -1.44
N TRP A 117 -2.95 9.40 -2.50
CA TRP A 117 -2.92 9.92 -3.88
C TRP A 117 -4.13 9.43 -4.67
N ALA A 118 -4.67 10.32 -5.47
CA ALA A 118 -5.82 10.03 -6.33
C ALA A 118 -5.47 9.03 -7.45
N SER A 119 -6.52 8.51 -8.09
CA SER A 119 -6.43 7.54 -9.18
C SER A 119 -5.45 7.94 -10.29
N ILE A 120 -5.42 9.21 -10.66
CA ILE A 120 -4.59 9.72 -11.76
C ILE A 120 -3.08 9.69 -11.47
N THR A 121 -2.67 9.63 -10.21
CA THR A 121 -1.25 9.59 -9.85
C THR A 121 -0.63 8.27 -10.29
N LYS A 122 0.38 8.33 -11.14
CA LYS A 122 1.08 7.14 -11.62
C LYS A 122 1.87 6.49 -10.49
N PRO A 123 1.81 5.16 -10.35
CA PRO A 123 2.53 4.45 -9.29
C PRO A 123 4.03 4.74 -9.26
N GLU A 124 4.68 4.82 -10.41
CA GLU A 124 6.13 5.04 -10.53
C GLU A 124 6.58 6.40 -9.95
N SER A 125 5.68 7.39 -9.96
CA SER A 125 5.98 8.70 -9.38
C SER A 125 6.12 8.68 -7.85
N LEU A 126 5.72 7.59 -7.20
CA LEU A 126 5.79 7.42 -5.74
C LEU A 126 7.10 6.80 -5.26
N GLU A 127 7.97 6.35 -6.15
CA GLU A 127 9.21 5.65 -5.79
C GLU A 127 10.07 6.43 -4.80
N ALA A 128 10.34 7.71 -5.07
CA ALA A 128 11.17 8.54 -4.21
C ALA A 128 10.57 8.71 -2.80
N THR A 129 9.26 8.89 -2.70
CA THR A 129 8.55 9.01 -1.42
C THR A 129 8.64 7.71 -0.61
N ILE A 130 8.47 6.57 -1.26
CA ILE A 130 8.56 5.25 -0.63
C ILE A 130 9.98 4.99 -0.14
N LEU A 131 11.00 5.28 -0.94
CA LEU A 131 12.41 5.10 -0.55
C LEU A 131 12.78 5.96 0.66
N LYS A 132 12.27 7.18 0.77
CA LYS A 132 12.47 8.03 1.95
C LYS A 132 11.87 7.41 3.22
N GLU A 133 10.70 6.82 3.14
CA GLU A 133 10.07 6.13 4.27
C GLU A 133 10.84 4.87 4.67
N ILE A 134 11.38 4.12 3.73
CA ILE A 134 12.24 2.98 4.00
C ILE A 134 13.53 3.42 4.71
N GLU A 135 14.22 4.46 4.23
CA GLU A 135 15.41 5.01 4.87
C GLU A 135 15.14 5.47 6.29
N LYS A 136 14.04 6.18 6.51
CA LYS A 136 13.60 6.62 7.84
C LYS A 136 13.39 5.44 8.77
N ALA A 137 12.69 4.40 8.34
CA ALA A 137 12.45 3.20 9.11
C ALA A 137 13.76 2.47 9.48
N GLN A 138 14.72 2.38 8.57
CA GLN A 138 16.03 1.77 8.79
C GLN A 138 16.83 2.55 9.84
N LYS A 139 16.86 3.88 9.76
CA LYS A 139 17.52 4.74 10.75
C LYS A 139 16.91 4.61 12.15
N GLU A 140 15.58 4.60 12.25
CA GLU A 140 14.85 4.42 13.51
C GLU A 140 15.09 3.02 14.09
N GLY A 141 15.11 1.97 13.27
CA GLY A 141 15.41 0.60 13.67
C GLY A 141 16.84 0.46 14.21
N THR A 142 17.82 1.08 13.57
CA THR A 142 19.22 1.11 14.03
C THR A 142 19.34 1.83 15.36
N ALA A 143 18.71 2.99 15.51
CA ALA A 143 18.74 3.76 16.77
C ALA A 143 18.09 2.98 17.92
N ALA A 144 16.98 2.26 17.68
CA ALA A 144 16.33 1.43 18.69
C ALA A 144 17.20 0.22 19.09
N SER A 145 17.92 -0.39 18.15
CA SER A 145 18.84 -1.49 18.40
C SER A 145 20.04 -1.04 19.25
N THR A 146 20.61 0.12 18.97
CA THR A 146 21.71 0.71 19.72
C THR A 146 21.30 0.99 21.19
N ARG A 147 20.13 1.59 21.40
CA ARG A 147 19.61 1.86 22.76
C ARG A 147 19.36 0.58 23.54
N LYS A 148 18.89 -0.49 22.90
CA LYS A 148 18.74 -1.80 23.58
C LYS A 148 20.08 -2.40 23.97
N GLY A 149 21.09 -2.29 23.11
CA GLY A 149 22.46 -2.74 23.41
C GLY A 149 23.05 -2.03 24.61
N GLU A 150 22.98 -0.70 24.66
CA GLU A 150 23.47 0.13 25.78
C GLU A 150 22.74 -0.18 27.08
N ALA A 151 21.42 -0.37 27.05
CA ALA A 151 20.63 -0.73 28.24
C ALA A 151 20.99 -2.10 28.80
N THR A 152 21.33 -3.06 27.92
CA THR A 152 21.74 -4.41 28.34
C THR A 152 23.16 -4.40 28.96
N GLU A 153 24.05 -3.60 28.37
CA GLU A 153 25.43 -3.47 28.86
C GLU A 153 25.47 -2.81 30.26
N GLN A 154 24.69 -1.74 30.46
CA GLN A 154 24.55 -1.09 31.77
C GLN A 154 23.91 -1.98 32.83
N ALA A 155 22.96 -2.83 32.47
CA ALA A 155 22.34 -3.77 33.40
C ALA A 155 23.30 -4.89 33.84
N THR A 156 24.26 -5.26 32.98
CA THR A 156 25.26 -6.29 33.29
C THR A 156 26.40 -5.75 34.14
N GLU A 157 26.71 -4.46 34.04
CA GLU A 157 27.78 -3.81 34.81
C GLU A 157 27.35 -3.50 36.25
N GLN A 158 26.05 -3.47 36.54
CA GLN A 158 25.48 -3.24 37.89
C GLN A 158 25.08 -4.52 38.63
N ALA A 159 25.28 -5.68 38.01
CA ALA A 159 24.98 -6.98 38.60
C ALA A 159 26.26 -7.67 39.05
#